data_72b0a381ed1ff4dbef451ec9f238da83
#
_entry.id   72b0a381ed1ff4dbef451ec9f238da83
#
_cell.length_a   1.000
_cell.length_b   1.000
_cell.length_c   1.000
_cell.angle_alpha   90.00
_cell.angle_beta   90.00
_cell.angle_gamma   90.00
#
_symmetry.space_group_name_H-M   'P 1'
#
loop_
_entity.id
_entity.type
_entity.pdbx_description
1 polymer ?
#
loop_
_entity_poly.entity_id
_entity_poly.type
_entity_poly.pdbx_seq_one_letter_code
_entity_poly.pdbx_strand_id
1 'polypeptide(L)'
;MNEINNINRRKFLEIFGACSCALMIASCSTAPITERKQLRLIPESTLNNQAAQIYEKVKQKTKLSDDKKKLDEIEEIGSRIEEAVSSYFASVNKNDPTYNFQWEYILIDNDKIKNAWCMPGGKIAVYTGILKISKNKHGLAAIMGHEIAHAVAKHSIERASRALI
;
A
#
# COMPACT_ATOMS: atom_id res chain seq x y z
N MET A 1 -1.48 -49.43 11.80
CA MET A 1 -1.20 -49.19 10.36
C MET A 1 -2.43 -49.68 9.60
N ASN A 2 -3.18 -48.81 8.90
CA ASN A 2 -4.39 -48.98 8.10
C ASN A 2 -5.70 -48.41 8.70
N GLU A 3 -5.82 -47.10 8.74
CA GLU A 3 -7.13 -46.40 8.80
C GLU A 3 -7.34 -45.34 7.71
N ILE A 4 -6.53 -45.31 6.65
CA ILE A 4 -6.61 -44.28 5.61
C ILE A 4 -7.53 -44.68 4.43
N ASN A 5 -8.10 -45.90 4.40
CA ASN A 5 -8.70 -46.46 3.18
C ASN A 5 -10.23 -46.43 3.11
N ASN A 6 -10.95 -45.59 3.84
CA ASN A 6 -12.42 -45.53 3.67
C ASN A 6 -12.97 -44.10 3.72
N ILE A 7 -12.34 -43.15 2.96
CA ILE A 7 -12.98 -41.88 2.71
C ILE A 7 -13.99 -42.08 1.56
N ASN A 8 -15.25 -42.24 1.94
CA ASN A 8 -16.38 -42.25 1.02
C ASN A 8 -16.44 -40.94 0.21
N ARG A 9 -16.80 -41.03 -1.10
CA ARG A 9 -16.93 -39.84 -1.99
C ARG A 9 -17.73 -38.70 -1.35
N ARG A 10 -18.73 -39.03 -0.53
CA ARG A 10 -19.53 -38.04 0.20
C ARG A 10 -18.73 -37.32 1.28
N LYS A 11 -17.96 -38.04 2.09
CA LYS A 11 -17.04 -37.48 3.09
C LYS A 11 -15.94 -36.64 2.44
N PHE A 12 -15.41 -37.06 1.30
CA PHE A 12 -14.42 -36.29 0.55
C PHE A 12 -15.01 -34.98 0.07
N LEU A 13 -16.23 -34.98 -0.47
CA LEU A 13 -16.92 -33.73 -0.92
C LEU A 13 -17.29 -32.81 0.25
N GLU A 14 -17.67 -33.36 1.41
CA GLU A 14 -17.96 -32.58 2.62
C GLU A 14 -16.69 -31.91 3.17
N ILE A 15 -15.58 -32.62 3.23
CA ILE A 15 -14.29 -32.09 3.69
C ILE A 15 -13.72 -31.07 2.68
N PHE A 16 -13.77 -31.36 1.40
CA PHE A 16 -13.27 -30.49 0.35
C PHE A 16 -14.17 -29.24 0.18
N GLY A 17 -15.48 -29.41 0.26
CA GLY A 17 -16.43 -28.30 0.21
C GLY A 17 -16.31 -27.38 1.41
N ALA A 18 -16.19 -27.91 2.62
CA ALA A 18 -15.98 -27.12 3.84
C ALA A 18 -14.63 -26.39 3.84
N CYS A 19 -13.57 -27.05 3.35
CA CYS A 19 -12.23 -26.44 3.28
C CYS A 19 -12.18 -25.31 2.23
N SER A 20 -12.83 -25.48 1.09
CA SER A 20 -12.91 -24.44 0.05
C SER A 20 -13.71 -23.22 0.50
N CYS A 21 -14.81 -23.39 1.22
CA CYS A 21 -15.59 -22.29 1.79
C CYS A 21 -14.82 -21.54 2.91
N ALA A 22 -14.06 -22.25 3.74
CA ALA A 22 -13.26 -21.66 4.81
C ALA A 22 -12.13 -20.79 4.26
N LEU A 23 -11.48 -21.18 3.16
CA LEU A 23 -10.44 -20.41 2.48
C LEU A 23 -11.00 -19.10 1.87
N MET A 24 -12.22 -19.13 1.35
CA MET A 24 -12.87 -17.92 0.77
C MET A 24 -13.26 -16.89 1.85
N ILE A 25 -13.65 -17.34 3.04
CA ILE A 25 -14.03 -16.45 4.15
C ILE A 25 -12.79 -15.79 4.77
N ALA A 26 -11.65 -16.47 4.82
CA ALA A 26 -10.39 -15.97 5.37
C ALA A 26 -9.75 -14.85 4.51
N SER A 27 -10.16 -14.69 3.25
CA SER A 27 -9.59 -13.70 2.32
C SER A 27 -10.27 -12.34 2.36
N CYS A 28 -11.38 -12.18 3.07
CA CYS A 28 -12.07 -10.90 3.26
C CYS A 28 -11.56 -10.20 4.52
N SER A 29 -10.90 -9.07 4.38
CA SER A 29 -10.50 -8.21 5.48
C SER A 29 -11.15 -6.83 5.37
N THR A 30 -11.11 -6.07 6.46
CA THR A 30 -11.69 -4.72 6.50
C THR A 30 -10.63 -3.67 6.15
N ALA A 31 -10.99 -2.70 5.33
CA ALA A 31 -10.11 -1.56 5.04
C ALA A 31 -9.88 -0.73 6.30
N PRO A 32 -8.64 -0.31 6.60
CA PRO A 32 -8.31 0.32 7.89
C PRO A 32 -9.10 1.60 8.22
N ILE A 33 -9.43 2.41 7.21
CA ILE A 33 -10.10 3.71 7.39
C ILE A 33 -11.59 3.61 7.08
N THR A 34 -11.95 3.01 5.94
CA THR A 34 -13.33 3.01 5.45
C THR A 34 -14.17 1.87 5.98
N GLU A 35 -13.58 0.96 6.74
CA GLU A 35 -14.20 -0.26 7.30
C GLU A 35 -14.91 -1.15 6.26
N ARG A 36 -14.72 -0.83 4.98
CA ARG A 36 -15.26 -1.59 3.86
C ARG A 36 -14.56 -2.95 3.74
N LYS A 37 -15.32 -3.98 3.44
CA LYS A 37 -14.75 -5.30 3.13
C LYS A 37 -13.86 -5.24 1.89
N GLN A 38 -12.66 -5.77 1.99
CA GLN A 38 -11.67 -5.84 0.92
C GLN A 38 -11.23 -7.27 0.70
N LEU A 39 -11.04 -7.63 -0.57
CA LEU A 39 -10.40 -8.90 -0.93
C LEU A 39 -8.88 -8.76 -0.77
N ARG A 40 -8.27 -9.61 0.05
CA ARG A 40 -6.82 -9.63 0.31
C ARG A 40 -6.27 -11.04 0.16
N LEU A 41 -6.02 -11.45 -1.09
CA LEU A 41 -5.45 -12.77 -1.41
C LEU A 41 -3.92 -12.78 -1.31
N ILE A 42 -3.30 -11.59 -1.42
CA ILE A 42 -1.85 -11.46 -1.41
C ILE A 42 -1.41 -10.96 -0.03
N PRO A 43 -0.43 -11.62 0.62
CA PRO A 43 0.16 -11.13 1.86
C PRO A 43 0.75 -9.73 1.69
N GLU A 44 0.54 -8.87 2.67
CA GLU A 44 1.03 -7.48 2.64
C GLU A 44 2.55 -7.40 2.52
N SER A 45 3.27 -8.26 3.23
CA SER A 45 4.73 -8.34 3.18
C SER A 45 5.25 -8.63 1.75
N THR A 46 4.56 -9.52 1.02
CA THR A 46 4.91 -9.82 -0.37
C THR A 46 4.77 -8.58 -1.26
N LEU A 47 3.68 -7.86 -1.11
CA LEU A 47 3.44 -6.65 -1.91
C LEU A 47 4.40 -5.52 -1.54
N ASN A 48 4.70 -5.33 -0.26
CA ASN A 48 5.68 -4.34 0.21
C ASN A 48 7.07 -4.65 -0.35
N ASN A 49 7.50 -5.92 -0.35
CA ASN A 49 8.78 -6.33 -0.92
C ASN A 49 8.84 -6.11 -2.44
N GLN A 50 7.78 -6.44 -3.17
CA GLN A 50 7.70 -6.17 -4.60
C GLN A 50 7.72 -4.68 -4.90
N ALA A 51 6.99 -3.87 -4.12
CA ALA A 51 6.99 -2.42 -4.25
C ALA A 51 8.38 -1.83 -4.01
N ALA A 52 9.10 -2.28 -2.99
CA ALA A 52 10.48 -1.84 -2.73
C ALA A 52 11.41 -2.16 -3.90
N GLN A 53 11.32 -3.37 -4.49
CA GLN A 53 12.12 -3.72 -5.67
C GLN A 53 11.79 -2.87 -6.90
N ILE A 54 10.51 -2.56 -7.12
CA ILE A 54 10.08 -1.69 -8.22
C ILE A 54 10.58 -0.26 -7.97
N TYR A 55 10.50 0.22 -6.74
CA TYR A 55 10.97 1.55 -6.36
C TYR A 55 12.48 1.72 -6.61
N GLU A 56 13.30 0.73 -6.23
CA GLU A 56 14.73 0.74 -6.53
C GLU A 56 15.01 0.77 -8.04
N LYS A 57 14.24 0.02 -8.84
CA LYS A 57 14.34 0.08 -10.30
C LYS A 57 13.96 1.46 -10.85
N VAL A 58 12.98 2.13 -10.26
CA VAL A 58 12.60 3.50 -10.63
C VAL A 58 13.76 4.45 -10.33
N LYS A 59 14.36 4.39 -9.13
CA LYS A 59 15.53 5.20 -8.76
C LYS A 59 16.68 5.06 -9.76
N GLN A 60 16.94 3.82 -10.22
CA GLN A 60 18.00 3.54 -11.17
C GLN A 60 17.71 4.00 -12.61
N LYS A 61 16.42 4.00 -13.01
CA LYS A 61 16.02 4.25 -14.40
C LYS A 61 15.56 5.68 -14.67
N THR A 62 15.34 6.48 -13.62
CA THR A 62 14.88 7.86 -13.75
C THR A 62 15.95 8.83 -13.28
N LYS A 63 15.93 10.03 -13.82
CA LYS A 63 16.76 11.11 -13.33
C LYS A 63 16.15 11.64 -12.04
N LEU A 64 16.84 11.53 -10.92
CA LEU A 64 16.46 12.17 -9.67
C LEU A 64 16.85 13.65 -9.70
N SER A 65 16.07 14.47 -9.01
CA SER A 65 16.35 15.90 -8.89
C SER A 65 17.46 16.16 -7.87
N ASP A 66 18.34 17.09 -8.20
CA ASP A 66 19.40 17.58 -7.30
C ASP A 66 18.91 18.72 -6.37
N ASP A 67 17.64 19.13 -6.47
CA ASP A 67 17.05 20.17 -5.64
C ASP A 67 16.77 19.65 -4.21
N LYS A 68 17.81 19.71 -3.38
CA LYS A 68 17.73 19.26 -1.97
C LYS A 68 16.64 20.00 -1.21
N LYS A 69 16.44 21.31 -1.44
CA LYS A 69 15.41 22.08 -0.71
C LYS A 69 14.02 21.55 -0.98
N LYS A 70 13.75 21.13 -2.22
CA LYS A 70 12.47 20.54 -2.58
C LYS A 70 12.30 19.13 -2.03
N LEU A 71 13.36 18.36 -2.01
CA LEU A 71 13.34 17.03 -1.39
C LEU A 71 13.10 17.15 0.13
N ASP A 72 13.83 18.01 0.83
CA ASP A 72 13.65 18.28 2.26
C ASP A 72 12.20 18.74 2.58
N GLU A 73 11.61 19.59 1.70
CA GLU A 73 10.21 20.01 1.83
C GLU A 73 9.22 18.84 1.70
N ILE A 74 9.49 17.92 0.76
CA ILE A 74 8.70 16.71 0.55
C ILE A 74 8.80 15.77 1.77
N GLU A 75 10.01 15.57 2.29
CA GLU A 75 10.26 14.74 3.46
C GLU A 75 9.60 15.33 4.73
N GLU A 76 9.69 16.65 4.95
CA GLU A 76 9.00 17.34 6.04
C GLU A 76 7.49 17.15 5.98
N ILE A 77 6.88 17.32 4.79
CA ILE A 77 5.45 17.11 4.59
C ILE A 77 5.08 15.65 4.84
N GLY A 78 5.88 14.73 4.29
CA GLY A 78 5.68 13.30 4.45
C GLY A 78 5.69 12.87 5.91
N SER A 79 6.72 13.24 6.66
CA SER A 79 6.86 12.93 8.09
C SER A 79 5.66 13.44 8.91
N ARG A 80 5.17 14.63 8.62
CA ARG A 80 3.96 15.17 9.30
C ARG A 80 2.70 14.39 8.96
N ILE A 81 2.59 13.85 7.74
CA ILE A 81 1.45 12.99 7.38
C ILE A 81 1.58 11.63 8.07
N GLU A 82 2.79 11.06 8.17
CA GLU A 82 3.05 9.81 8.90
C GLU A 82 2.62 9.95 10.37
N GLU A 83 3.06 11.03 11.05
CA GLU A 83 2.67 11.33 12.42
C GLU A 83 1.15 11.47 12.56
N ALA A 84 0.50 12.14 11.62
CA ALA A 84 -0.95 12.31 11.63
C ALA A 84 -1.69 10.97 11.45
N VAL A 85 -1.18 10.06 10.61
CA VAL A 85 -1.73 8.71 10.44
C VAL A 85 -1.62 7.92 11.73
N SER A 86 -0.42 7.85 12.32
CA SER A 86 -0.18 7.13 13.58
C SER A 86 -1.01 7.69 14.73
N SER A 87 -1.09 9.02 14.86
CA SER A 87 -1.91 9.70 15.87
C SER A 87 -3.41 9.42 15.69
N TYR A 88 -3.89 9.40 14.45
CA TYR A 88 -5.28 9.06 14.16
C TYR A 88 -5.62 7.64 14.64
N PHE A 89 -4.81 6.63 14.26
CA PHE A 89 -5.09 5.25 14.65
C PHE A 89 -4.97 5.04 16.16
N ALA A 90 -4.04 5.70 16.83
CA ALA A 90 -3.95 5.71 18.29
C ALA A 90 -5.21 6.33 18.94
N SER A 91 -5.71 7.45 18.42
CA SER A 91 -6.89 8.14 18.95
C SER A 91 -8.18 7.32 18.87
N VAL A 92 -8.30 6.44 17.88
CA VAL A 92 -9.45 5.55 17.68
C VAL A 92 -9.20 4.12 18.22
N ASN A 93 -8.12 3.90 18.94
CA ASN A 93 -7.77 2.63 19.56
C ASN A 93 -7.64 1.47 18.53
N LYS A 94 -7.11 1.77 17.33
CA LYS A 94 -6.86 0.81 16.26
C LYS A 94 -5.36 0.65 15.99
N ASN A 95 -4.98 -0.52 15.50
CA ASN A 95 -3.61 -0.73 15.06
C ASN A 95 -3.29 0.14 13.84
N ASP A 96 -2.15 0.81 13.88
CA ASP A 96 -1.64 1.59 12.76
C ASP A 96 -1.30 0.65 11.60
N PRO A 97 -1.95 0.77 10.43
CA PRO A 97 -1.68 -0.09 9.27
C PRO A 97 -0.35 0.20 8.60
N THR A 98 0.35 1.25 9.04
CA THR A 98 1.64 1.68 8.49
C THR A 98 2.83 1.31 9.38
N TYR A 99 2.61 0.62 10.50
CA TYR A 99 3.66 0.30 11.48
C TYR A 99 4.87 -0.44 10.90
N ASN A 100 4.69 -1.16 9.78
CA ASN A 100 5.76 -1.87 9.05
C ASN A 100 6.23 -1.11 7.80
N PHE A 101 5.78 0.12 7.57
CA PHE A 101 6.23 0.89 6.42
C PHE A 101 7.66 1.36 6.62
N GLN A 102 8.43 1.28 5.55
CA GLN A 102 9.77 1.86 5.47
C GLN A 102 9.67 3.07 4.53
N TRP A 103 9.26 4.18 5.12
CA TRP A 103 9.02 5.42 4.41
C TRP A 103 10.27 5.89 3.66
N GLU A 104 10.11 6.26 2.42
CA GLU A 104 11.18 6.76 1.58
C GLU A 104 10.60 7.67 0.52
N TYR A 105 11.27 8.79 0.27
CA TYR A 105 10.83 9.85 -0.62
C TYR A 105 11.86 10.09 -1.71
N ILE A 106 11.42 10.23 -2.97
CA ILE A 106 12.26 10.71 -4.06
C ILE A 106 11.56 11.82 -4.84
N LEU A 107 12.36 12.74 -5.36
CA LEU A 107 11.93 13.74 -6.32
C LEU A 107 12.50 13.38 -7.70
N ILE A 108 11.62 13.04 -8.64
CA ILE A 108 11.98 12.69 -10.02
C ILE A 108 12.01 13.94 -10.89
N ASP A 109 13.15 14.21 -11.54
CA ASP A 109 13.32 15.34 -12.44
C ASP A 109 12.62 15.09 -13.78
N ASN A 110 11.33 15.39 -13.82
CA ASN A 110 10.51 15.33 -15.03
C ASN A 110 9.33 16.31 -14.96
N ASP A 111 9.52 17.49 -15.53
CA ASP A 111 8.52 18.55 -15.56
C ASP A 111 7.28 18.27 -16.41
N LYS A 112 7.37 17.29 -17.31
CA LYS A 112 6.26 16.91 -18.19
C LYS A 112 5.23 16.06 -17.48
N ILE A 113 5.66 15.28 -16.46
CA ILE A 113 4.80 14.41 -15.69
C ILE A 113 4.29 15.18 -14.46
N LYS A 114 2.99 15.33 -14.39
CA LYS A 114 2.29 16.04 -13.31
C LYS A 114 1.65 15.01 -12.39
N ASN A 115 2.49 14.27 -11.66
CA ASN A 115 2.06 13.14 -10.85
C ASN A 115 2.88 13.02 -9.55
N ALA A 116 2.29 12.34 -8.59
CA ALA A 116 2.94 11.75 -7.43
C ALA A 116 2.31 10.39 -7.19
N TRP A 117 2.97 9.51 -6.47
CA TRP A 117 2.41 8.21 -6.11
C TRP A 117 3.04 7.67 -4.82
N CYS A 118 2.28 6.84 -4.12
CA CYS A 118 2.73 6.07 -2.96
C CYS A 118 2.48 4.58 -3.20
N MET A 119 3.56 3.80 -3.18
CA MET A 119 3.48 2.35 -3.25
C MET A 119 3.29 1.71 -1.86
N PRO A 120 2.84 0.45 -1.80
CA PRO A 120 2.84 -0.33 -0.56
C PRO A 120 4.19 -0.27 0.16
N GLY A 121 4.15 -0.21 1.49
CA GLY A 121 5.36 -0.12 2.30
C GLY A 121 5.94 1.29 2.43
N GLY A 122 5.22 2.35 1.98
CA GLY A 122 5.61 3.74 2.20
C GLY A 122 6.65 4.27 1.21
N LYS A 123 6.71 3.74 -0.02
CA LYS A 123 7.62 4.21 -1.06
C LYS A 123 6.97 5.30 -1.91
N ILE A 124 7.44 6.54 -1.80
CA ILE A 124 6.81 7.72 -2.38
C ILE A 124 7.71 8.37 -3.42
N ALA A 125 7.12 8.71 -4.56
CA ALA A 125 7.79 9.53 -5.57
C ALA A 125 6.92 10.73 -5.94
N VAL A 126 7.58 11.86 -6.08
CA VAL A 126 7.01 13.12 -6.53
C VAL A 126 7.75 13.54 -7.81
N TYR A 127 7.04 13.93 -8.84
CA TYR A 127 7.63 14.48 -10.05
C TYR A 127 7.75 15.99 -9.95
N THR A 128 8.83 16.59 -10.49
CA THR A 128 9.00 18.05 -10.51
C THR A 128 7.83 18.75 -11.17
N GLY A 129 7.18 18.12 -12.16
CA GLY A 129 6.02 18.69 -12.84
C GLY A 129 4.81 18.94 -11.96
N ILE A 130 4.59 18.13 -10.88
CA ILE A 130 3.46 18.34 -9.97
C ILE A 130 3.68 19.54 -9.04
N LEU A 131 4.93 19.89 -8.75
CA LEU A 131 5.26 21.02 -7.88
C LEU A 131 4.75 22.35 -8.45
N LYS A 132 4.68 22.46 -9.78
CA LYS A 132 4.12 23.65 -10.46
C LYS A 132 2.61 23.78 -10.26
N ILE A 133 1.92 22.65 -10.07
CA ILE A 133 0.46 22.59 -9.87
C ILE A 133 0.10 22.75 -8.41
N SER A 134 0.87 22.18 -7.51
CA SER A 134 0.63 22.25 -6.06
C SER A 134 0.70 23.69 -5.53
N LYS A 135 1.39 24.57 -6.24
CA LYS A 135 1.57 26.01 -5.95
C LYS A 135 2.31 26.33 -4.65
N ASN A 136 2.07 25.57 -3.59
CA ASN A 136 2.65 25.78 -2.25
C ASN A 136 2.67 24.47 -1.44
N LYS A 137 3.26 24.52 -0.24
CA LYS A 137 3.35 23.38 0.69
C LYS A 137 1.99 22.76 1.01
N HIS A 138 0.92 23.53 1.14
CA HIS A 138 -0.42 23.01 1.47
C HIS A 138 -1.01 22.21 0.31
N GLY A 139 -0.84 22.70 -0.92
CA GLY A 139 -1.28 21.95 -2.11
C GLY A 139 -0.46 20.66 -2.30
N LEU A 140 0.85 20.71 -2.03
CA LEU A 140 1.70 19.52 -2.07
C LEU A 140 1.30 18.51 -0.97
N ALA A 141 1.03 18.98 0.25
CA ALA A 141 0.56 18.15 1.34
C ALA A 141 -0.79 17.47 1.04
N ALA A 142 -1.72 18.18 0.38
CA ALA A 142 -2.98 17.59 -0.05
C ALA A 142 -2.78 16.47 -1.09
N ILE A 143 -1.88 16.65 -2.06
CA ILE A 143 -1.54 15.64 -3.06
C ILE A 143 -0.89 14.42 -2.38
N MET A 144 0.15 14.64 -1.57
CA MET A 144 0.86 13.57 -0.89
C MET A 144 -0.05 12.81 0.09
N GLY A 145 -0.89 13.53 0.83
CA GLY A 145 -1.87 12.93 1.74
C GLY A 145 -2.88 12.04 1.01
N HIS A 146 -3.30 12.43 -0.19
CA HIS A 146 -4.16 11.59 -1.05
C HIS A 146 -3.47 10.29 -1.44
N GLU A 147 -2.22 10.36 -1.91
CA GLU A 147 -1.46 9.17 -2.33
C GLU A 147 -1.14 8.24 -1.15
N ILE A 148 -0.75 8.82 -0.01
CA ILE A 148 -0.51 8.07 1.23
C ILE A 148 -1.80 7.41 1.72
N ALA A 149 -2.94 8.08 1.66
CA ALA A 149 -4.23 7.52 2.06
C ALA A 149 -4.59 6.26 1.24
N HIS A 150 -4.24 6.20 -0.04
CA HIS A 150 -4.40 4.99 -0.85
C HIS A 150 -3.56 3.82 -0.33
N ALA A 151 -2.33 4.06 0.11
CA ALA A 151 -1.47 3.03 0.69
C ALA A 151 -1.98 2.60 2.07
N VAL A 152 -2.39 3.53 2.92
CA VAL A 152 -2.97 3.28 4.25
C VAL A 152 -4.27 2.47 4.13
N ALA A 153 -5.15 2.80 3.18
CA ALA A 153 -6.39 2.06 2.90
C ALA A 153 -6.16 0.71 2.19
N LYS A 154 -4.90 0.34 1.90
CA LYS A 154 -4.51 -0.92 1.25
C LYS A 154 -5.15 -1.15 -0.14
N HIS A 155 -5.42 -0.08 -0.89
CA HIS A 155 -6.06 -0.17 -2.20
C HIS A 155 -5.25 -0.98 -3.21
N SER A 156 -3.91 -0.93 -3.13
CA SER A 156 -3.03 -1.70 -4.01
C SER A 156 -3.16 -3.21 -3.79
N ILE A 157 -3.32 -3.65 -2.54
CA ILE A 157 -3.52 -5.06 -2.18
C ILE A 157 -4.86 -5.56 -2.75
N GLU A 158 -5.92 -4.78 -2.57
CA GLU A 158 -7.24 -5.12 -3.10
C GLU A 158 -7.22 -5.21 -4.64
N ARG A 159 -6.60 -4.24 -5.32
CA ARG A 159 -6.48 -4.22 -6.79
C ARG A 159 -5.70 -5.43 -7.28
N ALA A 160 -4.55 -5.73 -6.67
CA ALA A 160 -3.74 -6.89 -7.04
C ALA A 160 -4.47 -8.21 -6.77
N SER A 161 -5.21 -8.32 -5.65
CA SER A 161 -6.01 -9.50 -5.34
C SER A 161 -7.17 -9.71 -6.32
N ARG A 162 -7.82 -8.64 -6.75
CA ARG A 162 -8.90 -8.71 -7.77
C ARG A 162 -8.39 -9.10 -9.15
N ALA A 163 -7.13 -8.81 -9.47
CA ALA A 163 -6.54 -9.20 -10.75
C ALA A 163 -6.19 -10.69 -10.83
N LEU A 164 -6.30 -11.44 -9.71
CA LEU A 164 -6.04 -12.87 -9.65
C LEU A 164 -7.30 -13.73 -9.87
N ILE A 165 -8.47 -13.13 -9.94
CA ILE A 165 -9.76 -13.81 -10.13
C ILE A 165 -10.42 -13.42 -11.45
#